data_f2afccbffb2983969d507c3cf2ecd660
#
_entry.id   f2afccbffb2983969d507c3cf2ecd660
#
_cell.length_a   1.000
_cell.length_b   1.000
_cell.length_c   1.000
_cell.angle_alpha   90.00
_cell.angle_beta   90.00
_cell.angle_gamma   90.00
#
_symmetry.space_group_name_H-M   'P 1'
#
loop_
_entity.id
_entity.type
_entity.pdbx_description
1 polymer ?
#
loop_
_entity_poly.entity_id
_entity_poly.type
_entity_poly.pdbx_seq_one_letter_code
_entity_poly.pdbx_strand_id
1 'polypeptide(L)'
;VCGTDAHEYKNDPFGLIPVVLGHEGTGEIVKMGKNVKVDTAGKPVKVGDKIVTCMIFKDDPEITMFDLNKKNVGGADVYGLLPDDDVKFNGWFADYIFIRGGSFGSTFFNVSDLDLDSRILIEPCAVLVHAVERAKTTGILKFNSRVVVQGCGPIGLICIAVLRTMGVEHICAVDGNEKRLEFAKRMGADTSVNFMNFKGIEALTEAVKEAQGGHLADFAFQCTGNPKAHANIYKFIRNGGGLCELGFFINGGDATINPHFDLCSKEITIVGSWVYTLRDYVTTFDF
;
A
#
# COMPACT_ATOMS: atom_id res chain seq x y z
N VAL A 1 -4.04 10.83 6.17
CA VAL A 1 -3.16 11.70 5.37
C VAL A 1 -2.08 10.86 4.73
N CYS A 2 -2.14 10.68 3.43
CA CYS A 2 -1.13 10.00 2.64
C CYS A 2 0.06 10.92 2.29
N GLY A 3 1.17 10.32 1.91
CA GLY A 3 2.26 11.08 1.28
C GLY A 3 1.84 11.79 0.00
N THR A 4 0.91 11.20 -0.76
CA THR A 4 0.31 11.82 -1.95
C THR A 4 -0.33 13.17 -1.61
N ASP A 5 -1.18 13.23 -0.58
CA ASP A 5 -1.83 14.50 -0.16
C ASP A 5 -0.82 15.59 0.18
N ALA A 6 0.28 15.21 0.87
CA ALA A 6 1.32 16.14 1.25
C ALA A 6 2.13 16.67 0.04
N HIS A 7 2.33 15.83 -0.98
CA HIS A 7 3.02 16.24 -2.21
C HIS A 7 2.12 17.10 -3.10
N GLU A 8 0.84 16.74 -3.24
CA GLU A 8 -0.13 17.55 -3.98
C GLU A 8 -0.28 18.94 -3.36
N TYR A 9 -0.42 19.02 -2.03
CA TYR A 9 -0.50 20.30 -1.33
C TYR A 9 0.72 21.20 -1.55
N LYS A 10 1.91 20.61 -1.65
CA LYS A 10 3.16 21.39 -1.78
C LYS A 10 3.51 21.77 -3.21
N ASN A 11 3.37 20.85 -4.15
CA ASN A 11 3.99 20.95 -5.46
C ASN A 11 3.07 20.61 -6.61
N ASP A 12 1.85 20.13 -6.35
CA ASP A 12 0.84 19.73 -7.35
C ASP A 12 1.42 18.85 -8.48
N PRO A 13 2.15 17.74 -8.14
CA PRO A 13 2.84 16.93 -9.15
C PRO A 13 1.91 16.25 -10.15
N PHE A 14 0.62 16.10 -9.83
CA PHE A 14 -0.38 15.55 -10.73
C PHE A 14 -1.28 16.62 -11.39
N GLY A 15 -1.11 17.89 -11.04
CA GLY A 15 -1.90 19.00 -11.61
C GLY A 15 -3.37 18.98 -11.18
N LEU A 16 -3.65 18.63 -9.92
CA LEU A 16 -5.02 18.44 -9.41
C LEU A 16 -5.64 19.68 -8.79
N ILE A 17 -4.84 20.68 -8.44
CA ILE A 17 -5.34 21.89 -7.75
C ILE A 17 -6.12 22.77 -8.72
N PRO A 18 -7.34 23.22 -8.37
CA PRO A 18 -7.99 23.13 -7.05
C PRO A 18 -8.75 21.83 -6.81
N VAL A 19 -8.49 21.17 -5.68
CA VAL A 19 -9.19 19.97 -5.23
C VAL A 19 -9.25 19.93 -3.70
N VAL A 20 -10.30 19.35 -3.12
CA VAL A 20 -10.30 18.94 -1.71
C VAL A 20 -9.65 17.57 -1.62
N LEU A 21 -8.46 17.52 -1.06
CA LEU A 21 -7.66 16.28 -0.93
C LEU A 21 -8.24 15.31 0.11
N GLY A 22 -7.60 14.15 0.25
CA GLY A 22 -7.93 13.10 1.21
C GLY A 22 -8.65 11.94 0.54
N HIS A 23 -7.96 10.80 0.44
CA HIS A 23 -8.47 9.58 -0.18
C HIS A 23 -8.51 8.39 0.81
N GLU A 24 -8.09 8.63 2.04
CA GLU A 24 -8.16 7.70 3.17
C GLU A 24 -9.16 8.24 4.18
N GLY A 25 -10.36 7.72 4.24
CA GLY A 25 -11.34 8.30 5.13
C GLY A 25 -12.45 7.37 5.57
N THR A 26 -13.01 7.70 6.72
CA THR A 26 -14.22 7.08 7.27
C THR A 26 -15.18 8.16 7.75
N GLY A 27 -16.45 7.91 7.64
CA GLY A 27 -17.48 8.87 8.06
C GLY A 27 -18.76 8.18 8.48
N GLU A 28 -19.71 9.01 8.87
CA GLU A 28 -21.07 8.59 9.23
C GLU A 28 -22.05 8.99 8.14
N ILE A 29 -22.97 8.09 7.78
CA ILE A 29 -24.05 8.43 6.85
C ILE A 29 -25.01 9.41 7.54
N VAL A 30 -25.02 10.64 7.09
CA VAL A 30 -25.96 11.67 7.62
C VAL A 30 -27.20 11.84 6.75
N LYS A 31 -27.10 11.46 5.46
CA LYS A 31 -28.22 11.53 4.51
C LYS A 31 -28.04 10.48 3.41
N MET A 32 -29.13 9.89 2.99
CA MET A 32 -29.14 8.85 1.96
C MET A 32 -30.15 9.16 0.85
N GLY A 33 -29.80 8.77 -0.37
CA GLY A 33 -30.75 8.72 -1.47
C GLY A 33 -31.82 7.65 -1.22
N LYS A 34 -33.05 7.89 -1.67
CA LYS A 34 -34.21 6.98 -1.44
C LYS A 34 -34.01 5.54 -1.94
N ASN A 35 -33.14 5.36 -2.92
CA ASN A 35 -32.86 4.06 -3.54
C ASN A 35 -31.69 3.30 -2.93
N VAL A 36 -30.88 3.94 -2.07
CA VAL A 36 -29.75 3.30 -1.40
C VAL A 36 -30.29 2.45 -0.24
N LYS A 37 -30.06 1.15 -0.27
CA LYS A 37 -30.53 0.19 0.73
C LYS A 37 -29.41 -0.68 1.29
N VAL A 38 -28.38 -0.87 0.49
CA VAL A 38 -27.23 -1.72 0.82
C VAL A 38 -25.95 -1.02 0.37
N ASP A 39 -24.83 -1.42 0.96
CA ASP A 39 -23.49 -1.06 0.51
C ASP A 39 -23.06 -1.90 -0.71
N THR A 40 -21.83 -1.74 -1.13
CA THR A 40 -21.26 -2.44 -2.29
C THR A 40 -21.18 -3.97 -2.09
N ALA A 41 -21.07 -4.44 -0.85
CA ALA A 41 -21.07 -5.85 -0.51
C ALA A 41 -22.47 -6.43 -0.28
N GLY A 42 -23.53 -5.61 -0.40
CA GLY A 42 -24.90 -6.02 -0.13
C GLY A 42 -25.32 -5.96 1.35
N LYS A 43 -24.47 -5.42 2.24
CA LYS A 43 -24.81 -5.23 3.66
C LYS A 43 -25.80 -4.07 3.80
N PRO A 44 -26.92 -4.23 4.54
CA PRO A 44 -27.88 -3.14 4.75
C PRO A 44 -27.24 -1.88 5.33
N VAL A 45 -27.74 -0.72 4.89
CA VAL A 45 -27.26 0.58 5.37
C VAL A 45 -28.40 1.51 5.75
N LYS A 46 -28.14 2.36 6.74
CA LYS A 46 -29.07 3.40 7.24
C LYS A 46 -28.28 4.63 7.66
N VAL A 47 -28.98 5.74 7.87
CA VAL A 47 -28.41 6.93 8.51
C VAL A 47 -27.88 6.58 9.90
N GLY A 48 -26.69 7.04 10.22
CA GLY A 48 -25.94 6.75 11.44
C GLY A 48 -24.90 5.64 11.28
N ASP A 49 -24.95 4.84 10.21
CA ASP A 49 -23.94 3.82 9.97
C ASP A 49 -22.57 4.44 9.60
N LYS A 50 -21.52 3.76 10.03
CA LYS A 50 -20.14 4.13 9.72
C LYS A 50 -19.70 3.48 8.44
N ILE A 51 -19.05 4.24 7.59
CA ILE A 51 -18.62 3.75 6.28
C ILE A 51 -17.17 4.12 5.98
N VAL A 52 -16.60 3.34 5.08
CA VAL A 52 -15.38 3.68 4.33
C VAL A 52 -15.70 3.65 2.85
N THR A 53 -14.91 4.36 2.06
CA THR A 53 -15.00 4.30 0.61
C THR A 53 -13.76 3.64 0.04
N CYS A 54 -13.95 2.72 -0.90
CA CYS A 54 -12.90 2.41 -1.85
C CYS A 54 -12.75 3.64 -2.74
N MET A 55 -11.57 4.21 -2.81
CA MET A 55 -11.36 5.42 -3.59
C MET A 55 -11.40 5.19 -5.10
N ILE A 56 -11.24 3.94 -5.54
CA ILE A 56 -11.26 3.58 -6.94
C ILE A 56 -12.69 3.26 -7.35
N PHE A 57 -13.20 3.98 -8.33
CA PHE A 57 -14.44 3.65 -8.99
C PHE A 57 -14.28 3.79 -10.50
N LYS A 58 -15.06 3.05 -11.25
CA LYS A 58 -15.06 3.06 -12.71
C LYS A 58 -16.48 3.13 -13.25
N ASP A 59 -16.62 3.85 -14.34
CA ASP A 59 -17.89 3.90 -15.10
C ASP A 59 -18.19 2.61 -15.86
N ASP A 60 -17.23 1.70 -15.96
CA ASP A 60 -17.40 0.44 -16.68
C ASP A 60 -17.85 -0.69 -15.74
N PRO A 61 -19.11 -1.10 -15.81
CA PRO A 61 -19.66 -2.19 -14.98
C PRO A 61 -19.10 -3.57 -15.31
N GLU A 62 -18.41 -3.73 -16.45
CA GLU A 62 -17.77 -4.98 -16.86
C GLU A 62 -16.38 -5.16 -16.22
N ILE A 63 -15.82 -4.10 -15.63
CA ILE A 63 -14.60 -4.24 -14.86
C ILE A 63 -14.98 -4.80 -13.49
N THR A 64 -15.06 -6.11 -13.46
CA THR A 64 -15.39 -6.83 -12.25
C THR A 64 -14.31 -6.64 -11.20
N MET A 65 -14.74 -6.65 -9.94
CA MET A 65 -13.93 -6.62 -8.71
C MET A 65 -12.79 -7.66 -8.68
N PHE A 66 -12.70 -8.57 -9.64
CA PHE A 66 -11.89 -9.77 -9.56
C PHE A 66 -10.83 -9.90 -10.67
N ASP A 67 -10.70 -8.90 -11.53
CA ASP A 67 -9.74 -8.97 -12.63
C ASP A 67 -8.40 -8.32 -12.23
N LEU A 68 -7.53 -9.11 -11.62
CA LEU A 68 -6.18 -8.70 -11.21
C LEU A 68 -5.27 -8.32 -12.39
N ASN A 69 -5.64 -8.67 -13.61
CA ASN A 69 -4.86 -8.41 -14.82
C ASN A 69 -5.23 -7.07 -15.47
N LYS A 70 -6.35 -6.48 -15.11
CA LYS A 70 -6.74 -5.17 -15.62
C LYS A 70 -6.08 -4.07 -14.81
N LYS A 71 -5.68 -3.02 -15.49
CA LYS A 71 -5.05 -1.86 -14.87
C LYS A 71 -5.88 -1.36 -13.70
N ASN A 72 -5.29 -1.42 -12.55
CA ASN A 72 -5.88 -0.97 -11.32
C ASN A 72 -6.09 0.55 -11.29
N VAL A 73 -5.23 1.36 -11.92
CA VAL A 73 -5.23 2.82 -11.75
C VAL A 73 -5.33 3.61 -13.05
N GLY A 74 -4.85 3.09 -14.16
CA GLY A 74 -4.88 3.85 -15.43
C GLY A 74 -6.29 4.21 -15.86
N GLY A 75 -6.75 5.40 -15.52
CA GLY A 75 -8.08 5.92 -15.86
C GLY A 75 -9.18 5.55 -14.85
N ALA A 76 -8.83 5.28 -13.58
CA ALA A 76 -9.80 5.20 -12.50
C ALA A 76 -9.95 6.57 -11.84
N ASP A 77 -11.18 6.95 -11.56
CA ASP A 77 -11.48 8.15 -10.81
C ASP A 77 -11.29 7.90 -9.30
N VAL A 78 -10.74 8.87 -8.60
CA VAL A 78 -10.37 8.73 -7.19
C VAL A 78 -10.85 9.95 -6.40
N TYR A 79 -11.67 9.74 -5.36
CA TYR A 79 -12.06 10.81 -4.45
C TYR A 79 -10.82 11.50 -3.86
N GLY A 80 -10.79 12.83 -3.96
CA GLY A 80 -9.70 13.65 -3.44
C GLY A 80 -8.44 13.70 -4.32
N LEU A 81 -8.46 13.04 -5.49
CA LEU A 81 -7.35 13.05 -6.47
C LEU A 81 -7.84 13.29 -7.91
N LEU A 82 -8.97 13.96 -8.07
CA LEU A 82 -9.47 14.44 -9.36
C LEU A 82 -9.60 15.94 -9.34
N PRO A 83 -9.32 16.62 -10.46
CA PRO A 83 -9.61 18.04 -10.62
C PRO A 83 -11.07 18.33 -10.32
N ASP A 84 -11.34 19.52 -9.77
CA ASP A 84 -12.70 19.97 -9.48
C ASP A 84 -13.36 20.44 -10.80
N ASP A 85 -13.83 19.49 -11.58
CA ASP A 85 -14.68 19.73 -12.75
C ASP A 85 -16.18 19.64 -12.38
N ASP A 86 -17.09 19.55 -13.36
CA ASP A 86 -18.55 19.51 -13.17
C ASP A 86 -19.02 18.38 -12.23
N VAL A 87 -18.17 17.41 -11.97
CA VAL A 87 -18.44 16.26 -11.12
C VAL A 87 -17.48 16.28 -9.94
N LYS A 88 -17.87 16.94 -8.86
CA LYS A 88 -17.03 17.10 -7.67
C LYS A 88 -16.78 15.78 -6.96
N PHE A 89 -15.57 15.29 -7.08
CA PHE A 89 -15.05 14.14 -6.32
C PHE A 89 -14.15 14.62 -5.18
N ASN A 90 -14.65 15.56 -4.40
CA ASN A 90 -13.96 16.07 -3.23
C ASN A 90 -13.58 14.93 -2.28
N GLY A 91 -12.38 15.06 -1.72
CA GLY A 91 -11.84 14.09 -0.78
C GLY A 91 -12.35 14.25 0.65
N TRP A 92 -11.77 13.46 1.53
CA TRP A 92 -12.16 13.33 2.93
C TRP A 92 -11.66 14.45 3.84
N PHE A 93 -10.87 15.42 3.35
CA PHE A 93 -10.49 16.60 4.16
C PHE A 93 -11.62 17.63 4.19
N ALA A 94 -12.81 17.16 4.55
CA ALA A 94 -14.04 17.94 4.59
C ALA A 94 -14.94 17.46 5.73
N ASP A 95 -15.83 18.35 6.22
CA ASP A 95 -16.84 17.98 7.21
C ASP A 95 -17.89 17.03 6.62
N TYR A 96 -18.15 17.15 5.32
CA TYR A 96 -19.09 16.30 4.57
C TYR A 96 -18.51 15.93 3.22
N ILE A 97 -18.72 14.68 2.83
CA ILE A 97 -18.39 14.16 1.50
C ILE A 97 -19.65 13.64 0.84
N PHE A 98 -19.80 13.92 -0.45
CA PHE A 98 -20.87 13.33 -1.26
C PHE A 98 -20.35 12.08 -1.96
N ILE A 99 -20.87 10.92 -1.55
CA ILE A 99 -20.53 9.65 -2.19
C ILE A 99 -21.60 9.36 -3.24
N ARG A 100 -21.17 9.30 -4.50
CA ARG A 100 -22.04 8.96 -5.61
C ARG A 100 -22.29 7.46 -5.58
N GLY A 101 -23.55 7.07 -5.57
CA GLY A 101 -23.95 5.66 -5.61
C GLY A 101 -24.43 5.23 -6.99
N GLY A 102 -24.61 3.95 -7.16
CA GLY A 102 -25.31 3.37 -8.31
C GLY A 102 -24.52 3.41 -9.61
N SER A 103 -25.04 4.05 -10.65
CA SER A 103 -24.51 4.02 -12.02
C SER A 103 -23.11 4.57 -12.22
N PHE A 104 -22.48 5.14 -11.19
CA PHE A 104 -21.12 5.66 -11.26
C PHE A 104 -20.08 4.77 -10.61
N GLY A 105 -20.43 3.53 -10.22
CA GLY A 105 -19.48 2.58 -9.67
C GLY A 105 -18.83 2.98 -8.34
N SER A 106 -19.35 4.01 -7.68
CA SER A 106 -18.85 4.40 -6.36
C SER A 106 -19.03 3.27 -5.37
N THR A 107 -17.96 2.94 -4.68
CA THR A 107 -17.90 1.83 -3.76
C THR A 107 -17.76 2.33 -2.33
N PHE A 108 -18.66 1.89 -1.47
CA PHE A 108 -18.60 2.13 -0.04
C PHE A 108 -19.03 0.89 0.73
N PHE A 109 -18.55 0.78 1.96
CA PHE A 109 -18.78 -0.38 2.80
C PHE A 109 -19.23 0.05 4.19
N ASN A 110 -20.23 -0.64 4.73
CA ASN A 110 -20.69 -0.46 6.11
C ASN A 110 -19.71 -1.18 7.06
N VAL A 111 -18.99 -0.40 7.84
CA VAL A 111 -17.99 -0.82 8.82
C VAL A 111 -18.35 -0.39 10.24
N SER A 112 -19.65 -0.31 10.55
CA SER A 112 -20.14 0.14 11.85
C SER A 112 -19.71 -0.76 13.01
N ASP A 113 -19.32 -1.98 12.74
CA ASP A 113 -18.81 -2.99 13.66
C ASP A 113 -17.31 -2.84 13.97
N LEU A 114 -16.58 -2.00 13.24
CA LEU A 114 -15.18 -1.71 13.48
C LEU A 114 -15.00 -0.43 14.32
N ASP A 115 -13.94 -0.38 15.13
CA ASP A 115 -13.51 0.84 15.80
C ASP A 115 -12.93 1.87 14.82
N LEU A 116 -12.72 3.10 15.30
CA LEU A 116 -12.24 4.19 14.46
C LEU A 116 -10.84 3.92 13.89
N ASP A 117 -9.94 3.38 14.71
CA ASP A 117 -8.53 3.15 14.32
C ASP A 117 -8.46 2.07 13.22
N SER A 118 -9.24 1.00 13.37
CA SER A 118 -9.37 -0.02 12.33
C SER A 118 -9.93 0.56 11.03
N ARG A 119 -10.98 1.39 11.10
CA ARG A 119 -11.60 1.97 9.91
C ARG A 119 -10.67 2.85 9.09
N ILE A 120 -9.85 3.68 9.73
CA ILE A 120 -8.91 4.57 9.02
C ILE A 120 -7.70 3.82 8.44
N LEU A 121 -7.44 2.60 8.88
CA LEU A 121 -6.35 1.77 8.37
C LEU A 121 -6.76 0.90 7.17
N ILE A 122 -8.05 0.79 6.87
CA ILE A 122 -8.54 -0.08 5.78
C ILE A 122 -7.91 0.30 4.44
N GLU A 123 -7.94 1.58 4.08
CA GLU A 123 -7.42 2.04 2.79
C GLU A 123 -5.92 1.76 2.64
N PRO A 124 -5.03 2.21 3.54
CA PRO A 124 -3.62 1.91 3.41
C PRO A 124 -3.31 0.41 3.55
N CYS A 125 -4.11 -0.36 4.28
CA CYS A 125 -3.97 -1.82 4.32
C CYS A 125 -4.27 -2.46 2.96
N ALA A 126 -5.26 -1.97 2.22
CA ALA A 126 -5.56 -2.47 0.88
C ALA A 126 -4.39 -2.32 -0.11
N VAL A 127 -3.58 -1.25 0.03
CA VAL A 127 -2.34 -1.07 -0.74
C VAL A 127 -1.38 -2.22 -0.50
N LEU A 128 -1.26 -2.65 0.76
CA LEU A 128 -0.34 -3.74 1.11
C LEU A 128 -0.90 -5.13 0.75
N VAL A 129 -2.20 -5.32 0.87
CA VAL A 129 -2.86 -6.54 0.36
C VAL A 129 -2.57 -6.68 -1.14
N HIS A 130 -2.76 -5.62 -1.91
CA HIS A 130 -2.42 -5.61 -3.34
C HIS A 130 -0.94 -5.94 -3.60
N ALA A 131 -0.02 -5.27 -2.92
CA ALA A 131 1.41 -5.50 -3.08
C ALA A 131 1.79 -6.95 -2.78
N VAL A 132 1.21 -7.53 -1.73
CA VAL A 132 1.43 -8.92 -1.35
C VAL A 132 0.82 -9.88 -2.38
N GLU A 133 -0.39 -9.64 -2.85
CA GLU A 133 -1.00 -10.45 -3.92
C GLU A 133 -0.16 -10.40 -5.20
N ARG A 134 0.36 -9.22 -5.58
CA ARG A 134 1.32 -9.09 -6.68
C ARG A 134 2.60 -9.89 -6.44
N ALA A 135 3.16 -9.82 -5.23
CA ALA A 135 4.36 -10.58 -4.85
C ALA A 135 4.13 -12.10 -4.92
N LYS A 136 2.97 -12.58 -4.49
CA LYS A 136 2.58 -14.00 -4.56
C LYS A 136 2.52 -14.52 -5.99
N THR A 137 2.16 -13.69 -6.98
CA THR A 137 2.13 -14.13 -8.39
C THR A 137 3.50 -14.54 -8.92
N THR A 138 4.60 -14.12 -8.29
CA THR A 138 5.95 -14.54 -8.66
C THR A 138 6.26 -16.00 -8.32
N GLY A 139 5.48 -16.60 -7.42
CA GLY A 139 5.76 -17.94 -6.87
C GLY A 139 6.95 -18.00 -5.91
N ILE A 140 7.63 -16.86 -5.65
CA ILE A 140 8.80 -16.75 -4.76
C ILE A 140 8.37 -16.49 -3.32
N LEU A 141 7.44 -15.55 -3.11
CA LEU A 141 6.91 -15.25 -1.78
C LEU A 141 6.00 -16.38 -1.30
N LYS A 142 6.37 -17.01 -0.19
CA LYS A 142 5.65 -18.12 0.46
C LYS A 142 5.62 -17.91 1.96
N PHE A 143 4.80 -18.70 2.69
CA PHE A 143 4.73 -18.63 4.15
C PHE A 143 6.09 -18.85 4.83
N ASN A 144 6.95 -19.74 4.28
CA ASN A 144 8.27 -20.03 4.80
C ASN A 144 9.39 -19.13 4.22
N SER A 145 9.05 -17.98 3.65
CA SER A 145 10.04 -17.05 3.11
C SER A 145 10.68 -16.20 4.22
N ARG A 146 11.95 -15.84 3.98
CA ARG A 146 12.64 -14.76 4.69
C ARG A 146 12.42 -13.47 3.93
N VAL A 147 11.87 -12.47 4.58
CA VAL A 147 11.45 -11.23 3.94
C VAL A 147 12.17 -10.03 4.55
N VAL A 148 12.64 -9.13 3.71
CA VAL A 148 13.10 -7.80 4.10
C VAL A 148 12.01 -6.77 3.78
N VAL A 149 11.65 -5.96 4.77
CA VAL A 149 10.84 -4.75 4.56
C VAL A 149 11.73 -3.53 4.77
N GLN A 150 12.03 -2.82 3.70
CA GLN A 150 12.85 -1.61 3.74
C GLN A 150 11.97 -0.36 3.77
N GLY A 151 12.14 0.42 4.84
CA GLY A 151 11.29 1.56 5.18
C GLY A 151 10.15 1.16 6.13
N CYS A 152 10.21 1.66 7.38
CA CYS A 152 9.23 1.41 8.43
C CYS A 152 8.36 2.65 8.68
N GLY A 153 7.97 3.36 7.61
CA GLY A 153 6.87 4.32 7.63
C GLY A 153 5.51 3.60 7.76
N PRO A 154 4.39 4.32 7.70
CA PRO A 154 3.05 3.68 7.81
C PRO A 154 2.89 2.48 6.88
N ILE A 155 3.25 2.61 5.61
CA ILE A 155 3.16 1.55 4.61
C ILE A 155 4.03 0.34 5.00
N GLY A 156 5.30 0.54 5.38
CA GLY A 156 6.17 -0.56 5.77
C GLY A 156 5.71 -1.26 7.05
N LEU A 157 5.16 -0.53 8.02
CA LEU A 157 4.61 -1.11 9.24
C LEU A 157 3.39 -1.99 8.96
N ILE A 158 2.47 -1.52 8.11
CA ILE A 158 1.32 -2.32 7.68
C ILE A 158 1.79 -3.53 6.85
N CYS A 159 2.80 -3.36 5.98
CA CYS A 159 3.40 -4.47 5.23
C CYS A 159 3.86 -5.59 6.18
N ILE A 160 4.57 -5.25 7.24
CA ILE A 160 5.03 -6.21 8.26
C ILE A 160 3.83 -6.94 8.89
N ALA A 161 2.77 -6.22 9.26
CA ALA A 161 1.58 -6.81 9.86
C ALA A 161 0.86 -7.78 8.90
N VAL A 162 0.66 -7.38 7.64
CA VAL A 162 0.04 -8.23 6.61
C VAL A 162 0.88 -9.49 6.38
N LEU A 163 2.19 -9.36 6.22
CA LEU A 163 3.10 -10.49 6.04
C LEU A 163 3.06 -11.45 7.25
N ARG A 164 2.99 -10.92 8.46
CA ARG A 164 2.88 -11.71 9.68
C ARG A 164 1.56 -12.47 9.75
N THR A 165 0.45 -11.84 9.38
CA THR A 165 -0.87 -12.50 9.32
C THR A 165 -0.89 -13.62 8.28
N MET A 166 -0.14 -13.48 7.18
CA MET A 166 0.05 -14.55 6.19
C MET A 166 0.91 -15.72 6.70
N GLY A 167 1.56 -15.60 7.85
CA GLY A 167 2.43 -16.61 8.41
C GLY A 167 3.82 -16.66 7.80
N VAL A 168 4.33 -15.54 7.26
CA VAL A 168 5.72 -15.46 6.78
C VAL A 168 6.69 -15.81 7.91
N GLU A 169 7.65 -16.68 7.63
CA GLU A 169 8.54 -17.28 8.65
C GLU A 169 9.41 -16.23 9.33
N HIS A 170 10.06 -15.37 8.55
CA HIS A 170 11.00 -14.39 9.11
C HIS A 170 10.91 -13.04 8.41
N ILE A 171 10.71 -11.98 9.17
CA ILE A 171 10.60 -10.61 8.69
C ILE A 171 11.69 -9.76 9.33
N CYS A 172 12.59 -9.20 8.50
CA CYS A 172 13.61 -8.25 8.90
C CYS A 172 13.21 -6.84 8.46
N ALA A 173 13.07 -5.92 9.40
CA ALA A 173 12.76 -4.53 9.15
C ALA A 173 14.04 -3.69 9.01
N VAL A 174 14.12 -2.84 7.98
CA VAL A 174 15.27 -1.96 7.75
C VAL A 174 14.81 -0.50 7.68
N ASP A 175 15.26 0.34 8.61
CA ASP A 175 14.96 1.78 8.66
C ASP A 175 16.13 2.53 9.33
N GLY A 176 16.16 3.85 9.26
CA GLY A 176 17.13 4.70 9.97
C GLY A 176 16.62 5.28 11.28
N ASN A 177 15.38 5.04 11.65
CA ASN A 177 14.71 5.59 12.82
C ASN A 177 14.42 4.51 13.86
N GLU A 178 15.05 4.58 15.02
CA GLU A 178 14.89 3.57 16.10
C GLU A 178 13.43 3.39 16.54
N LYS A 179 12.68 4.49 16.69
CA LYS A 179 11.26 4.39 17.10
C LYS A 179 10.43 3.62 16.07
N ARG A 180 10.69 3.82 14.78
CA ARG A 180 10.00 3.06 13.72
C ARG A 180 10.39 1.58 13.76
N LEU A 181 11.64 1.27 14.05
CA LEU A 181 12.10 -0.11 14.21
C LEU A 181 11.49 -0.79 15.44
N GLU A 182 11.30 -0.07 16.54
CA GLU A 182 10.55 -0.57 17.71
C GLU A 182 9.09 -0.87 17.35
N PHE A 183 8.43 0.02 16.60
CA PHE A 183 7.09 -0.23 16.09
C PHE A 183 7.06 -1.43 15.13
N ALA A 184 8.05 -1.56 14.23
CA ALA A 184 8.15 -2.69 13.32
C ALA A 184 8.18 -4.04 14.07
N LYS A 185 8.92 -4.13 15.17
CA LYS A 185 8.91 -5.31 16.05
C LYS A 185 7.54 -5.57 16.66
N ARG A 186 6.86 -4.54 17.12
CA ARG A 186 5.48 -4.66 17.65
C ARG A 186 4.48 -5.11 16.60
N MET A 187 4.69 -4.73 15.33
CA MET A 187 3.88 -5.14 14.19
C MET A 187 4.20 -6.55 13.70
N GLY A 188 5.25 -7.19 14.21
CA GLY A 188 5.57 -8.58 13.93
C GLY A 188 6.91 -8.83 13.21
N ALA A 189 7.78 -7.82 13.06
CA ALA A 189 9.15 -8.07 12.59
C ALA A 189 9.94 -8.86 13.62
N ASP A 190 10.63 -9.91 13.18
CA ASP A 190 11.48 -10.75 14.05
C ASP A 190 12.78 -10.04 14.39
N THR A 191 13.33 -9.33 13.42
CA THR A 191 14.60 -8.59 13.54
C THR A 191 14.49 -7.22 12.92
N SER A 192 15.44 -6.37 13.29
CA SER A 192 15.52 -5.02 12.71
C SER A 192 16.96 -4.57 12.55
N VAL A 193 17.22 -3.80 11.50
CA VAL A 193 18.53 -3.23 11.21
C VAL A 193 18.38 -1.72 11.00
N ASN A 194 19.09 -0.95 11.84
CA ASN A 194 19.20 0.49 11.64
C ASN A 194 20.36 0.77 10.68
N PHE A 195 20.04 1.18 9.45
CA PHE A 195 21.06 1.41 8.43
C PHE A 195 22.01 2.55 8.77
N MET A 196 21.67 3.47 9.66
CA MET A 196 22.51 4.57 10.10
C MET A 196 23.75 4.10 10.90
N ASN A 197 23.70 2.87 11.44
CA ASN A 197 24.79 2.29 12.22
C ASN A 197 25.91 1.71 11.36
N PHE A 198 25.75 1.68 10.03
CA PHE A 198 26.69 1.02 9.12
C PHE A 198 27.25 1.99 8.08
N LYS A 199 28.57 1.87 7.84
CA LYS A 199 29.26 2.65 6.80
C LYS A 199 29.40 1.80 5.53
N GLY A 200 28.67 2.21 4.49
CA GLY A 200 28.69 1.52 3.19
C GLY A 200 27.70 0.37 3.08
N ILE A 201 27.47 -0.04 1.83
CA ILE A 201 26.45 -1.03 1.51
C ILE A 201 26.89 -2.44 1.90
N GLU A 202 28.18 -2.73 1.87
CA GLU A 202 28.72 -4.03 2.22
C GLU A 202 28.47 -4.37 3.69
N ALA A 203 28.81 -3.43 4.60
CA ALA A 203 28.56 -3.60 6.04
C ALA A 203 27.05 -3.71 6.36
N LEU A 204 26.23 -2.91 5.69
CA LEU A 204 24.77 -2.98 5.83
C LEU A 204 24.23 -4.31 5.32
N THR A 205 24.75 -4.82 4.20
CA THR A 205 24.32 -6.12 3.64
C THR A 205 24.64 -7.27 4.59
N GLU A 206 25.83 -7.30 5.18
CA GLU A 206 26.18 -8.33 6.18
C GLU A 206 25.31 -8.22 7.42
N ALA A 207 25.02 -7.01 7.91
CA ALA A 207 24.12 -6.82 9.05
C ALA A 207 22.70 -7.32 8.78
N VAL A 208 22.16 -7.06 7.57
CA VAL A 208 20.83 -7.58 7.17
C VAL A 208 20.87 -9.10 7.05
N LYS A 209 21.94 -9.67 6.50
CA LYS A 209 22.12 -11.11 6.37
C LYS A 209 22.24 -11.80 7.76
N GLU A 210 23.02 -11.23 8.67
CA GLU A 210 23.11 -11.71 10.06
C GLU A 210 21.76 -11.66 10.76
N ALA A 211 21.02 -10.55 10.61
CA ALA A 211 19.67 -10.40 11.16
C ALA A 211 18.68 -11.45 10.62
N GLN A 212 18.97 -12.08 9.50
CA GLN A 212 18.19 -13.16 8.89
C GLN A 212 18.82 -14.56 9.10
N GLY A 213 19.66 -14.71 10.13
CA GLY A 213 20.29 -15.99 10.47
C GLY A 213 21.37 -16.43 9.48
N GLY A 214 22.08 -15.49 8.88
CA GLY A 214 23.18 -15.74 7.92
C GLY A 214 22.71 -15.93 6.47
N HIS A 215 21.45 -15.63 6.15
CA HIS A 215 20.85 -15.79 4.83
C HIS A 215 20.43 -14.42 4.25
N LEU A 216 20.46 -14.31 2.92
CA LEU A 216 19.81 -13.22 2.21
C LEU A 216 18.31 -13.51 2.07
N ALA A 217 17.50 -12.47 1.87
CA ALA A 217 16.06 -12.59 1.76
C ALA A 217 15.61 -13.36 0.51
N ASP A 218 14.56 -14.14 0.66
CA ASP A 218 13.83 -14.71 -0.49
C ASP A 218 13.08 -13.62 -1.24
N PHE A 219 12.50 -12.69 -0.50
CA PHE A 219 11.71 -11.59 -1.05
C PHE A 219 11.94 -10.29 -0.29
N ALA A 220 11.85 -9.16 -0.97
CA ALA A 220 11.95 -7.85 -0.35
C ALA A 220 10.79 -6.94 -0.76
N PHE A 221 10.35 -6.09 0.17
CA PHE A 221 9.39 -5.02 -0.08
C PHE A 221 10.08 -3.67 0.12
N GLN A 222 10.08 -2.85 -0.93
CA GLN A 222 10.61 -1.50 -0.89
C GLN A 222 9.46 -0.51 -0.63
N CYS A 223 9.46 0.05 0.59
CA CYS A 223 8.40 0.92 1.10
C CYS A 223 8.87 2.37 1.30
N THR A 224 9.99 2.76 0.68
CA THR A 224 10.51 4.13 0.72
C THR A 224 10.46 4.78 -0.65
N GLY A 225 10.24 6.08 -0.73
CA GLY A 225 10.40 6.84 -1.97
C GLY A 225 11.84 7.35 -2.18
N ASN A 226 12.86 6.56 -1.80
CA ASN A 226 14.26 6.99 -1.85
C ASN A 226 15.04 6.17 -2.89
N PRO A 227 15.58 6.81 -3.97
CA PRO A 227 16.31 6.11 -5.03
C PRO A 227 17.54 5.32 -4.54
N LYS A 228 18.25 5.83 -3.53
CA LYS A 228 19.41 5.13 -2.95
C LYS A 228 18.98 3.87 -2.18
N ALA A 229 17.87 3.93 -1.47
CA ALA A 229 17.30 2.76 -0.80
C ALA A 229 16.90 1.71 -1.83
N HIS A 230 16.23 2.10 -2.92
CA HIS A 230 15.90 1.21 -4.03
C HIS A 230 17.17 0.56 -4.63
N ALA A 231 18.23 1.33 -4.90
CA ALA A 231 19.47 0.77 -5.42
C ALA A 231 20.15 -0.22 -4.46
N ASN A 232 19.98 -0.03 -3.17
CA ASN A 232 20.58 -0.88 -2.15
C ASN A 232 19.84 -2.20 -1.91
N ILE A 233 18.52 -2.24 -2.10
CA ILE A 233 17.69 -3.39 -1.70
C ILE A 233 18.08 -4.68 -2.41
N TYR A 234 18.60 -4.61 -3.63
CA TYR A 234 19.06 -5.76 -4.41
C TYR A 234 20.17 -6.55 -3.70
N LYS A 235 20.96 -5.88 -2.84
CA LYS A 235 22.02 -6.53 -2.07
C LYS A 235 21.51 -7.41 -0.95
N PHE A 236 20.27 -7.19 -0.50
CA PHE A 236 19.63 -7.95 0.57
C PHE A 236 18.93 -9.21 0.09
N ILE A 237 18.77 -9.37 -1.23
CA ILE A 237 18.00 -10.45 -1.87
C ILE A 237 18.94 -11.53 -2.39
N ARG A 238 18.62 -12.80 -2.14
CA ARG A 238 19.39 -13.95 -2.67
C ARG A 238 19.22 -14.11 -4.19
N ASN A 239 20.04 -14.98 -4.77
CA ASN A 239 19.85 -15.41 -6.16
C ASN A 239 18.48 -16.11 -6.32
N GLY A 240 17.78 -15.84 -7.42
CA GLY A 240 16.43 -16.31 -7.67
C GLY A 240 15.37 -15.72 -6.72
N GLY A 241 15.69 -14.62 -6.03
CA GLY A 241 14.76 -13.95 -5.13
C GLY A 241 13.87 -12.92 -5.84
N GLY A 242 13.01 -12.25 -5.07
CA GLY A 242 12.04 -11.28 -5.59
C GLY A 242 12.04 -9.94 -4.88
N LEU A 243 11.58 -8.93 -5.58
CA LEU A 243 11.37 -7.57 -5.10
C LEU A 243 9.98 -7.07 -5.47
N CYS A 244 9.25 -6.55 -4.50
CA CYS A 244 8.08 -5.72 -4.75
C CYS A 244 8.43 -4.25 -4.49
N GLU A 245 8.34 -3.44 -5.53
CA GLU A 245 8.52 -1.99 -5.45
C GLU A 245 7.17 -1.30 -5.31
N LEU A 246 6.96 -0.59 -4.20
CA LEU A 246 5.74 0.18 -3.92
C LEU A 246 6.01 1.54 -3.27
N GLY A 247 7.29 1.88 -3.06
CA GLY A 247 7.67 3.12 -2.37
C GLY A 247 7.55 4.38 -3.21
N PHE A 248 7.59 4.26 -4.53
CA PHE A 248 7.57 5.41 -5.46
C PHE A 248 6.17 5.67 -6.00
N PHE A 249 5.31 6.24 -5.18
CA PHE A 249 3.98 6.71 -5.64
C PHE A 249 4.05 8.01 -6.46
N ILE A 250 5.15 8.74 -6.37
CA ILE A 250 5.50 9.88 -7.23
C ILE A 250 6.91 9.68 -7.79
N ASN A 251 7.27 10.47 -8.79
CA ASN A 251 8.65 10.52 -9.28
C ASN A 251 9.58 11.10 -8.21
N GLY A 252 10.30 10.23 -7.50
CA GLY A 252 11.30 10.56 -6.48
C GLY A 252 12.72 10.73 -7.02
N GLY A 253 12.90 10.67 -8.34
CA GLY A 253 14.20 10.70 -9.03
C GLY A 253 14.70 9.32 -9.45
N ASP A 254 15.87 9.29 -10.08
CA ASP A 254 16.45 8.09 -10.67
C ASP A 254 17.23 7.25 -9.66
N ALA A 255 17.11 5.94 -9.75
CA ALA A 255 17.92 4.98 -9.02
C ALA A 255 18.93 4.31 -9.94
N THR A 256 20.20 4.28 -9.54
CA THR A 256 21.27 3.62 -10.29
C THR A 256 21.49 2.21 -9.78
N ILE A 257 21.30 1.23 -10.64
CA ILE A 257 21.58 -0.19 -10.39
C ILE A 257 22.61 -0.72 -11.38
N ASN A 258 23.29 -1.80 -11.04
CA ASN A 258 24.13 -2.53 -11.98
C ASN A 258 23.33 -3.73 -12.54
N PRO A 259 22.88 -3.67 -13.82
CA PRO A 259 22.02 -4.73 -14.38
C PRO A 259 22.63 -6.12 -14.31
N HIS A 260 23.95 -6.24 -14.42
CA HIS A 260 24.63 -7.54 -14.32
C HIS A 260 24.57 -8.10 -12.89
N PHE A 261 25.08 -7.33 -11.92
CA PHE A 261 25.20 -7.82 -10.54
C PHE A 261 23.92 -7.75 -9.73
N ASP A 262 23.01 -6.83 -10.06
CA ASP A 262 21.79 -6.63 -9.28
C ASP A 262 20.59 -7.42 -9.85
N LEU A 263 20.60 -7.72 -11.12
CA LEU A 263 19.47 -8.41 -11.79
C LEU A 263 19.88 -9.73 -12.44
N CYS A 264 20.69 -9.67 -13.54
CA CYS A 264 20.88 -10.82 -14.43
C CYS A 264 21.61 -11.98 -13.74
N SER A 265 22.75 -11.72 -13.08
CA SER A 265 23.52 -12.77 -12.41
C SER A 265 22.83 -13.37 -11.19
N LYS A 266 21.83 -12.67 -10.65
CA LYS A 266 21.02 -13.11 -9.51
C LYS A 266 19.65 -13.65 -9.91
N GLU A 267 19.24 -13.50 -11.18
CA GLU A 267 17.90 -13.87 -11.67
C GLU A 267 16.77 -13.28 -10.80
N ILE A 268 16.87 -11.97 -10.48
CA ILE A 268 15.88 -11.29 -9.62
C ILE A 268 14.58 -11.06 -10.40
N THR A 269 13.47 -11.42 -9.77
CA THR A 269 12.12 -11.09 -10.24
C THR A 269 11.65 -9.79 -9.57
N ILE A 270 11.23 -8.81 -10.35
CA ILE A 270 10.72 -7.53 -9.83
C ILE A 270 9.24 -7.38 -10.22
N VAL A 271 8.42 -7.00 -9.26
CA VAL A 271 7.04 -6.57 -9.48
C VAL A 271 6.85 -5.17 -8.94
N GLY A 272 6.21 -4.31 -9.73
CA GLY A 272 5.72 -3.02 -9.25
C GLY A 272 4.33 -3.19 -8.65
N SER A 273 4.02 -2.42 -7.62
CA SER A 273 2.68 -2.33 -7.04
C SER A 273 2.25 -0.87 -6.94
N TRP A 274 1.03 -0.58 -7.34
CA TRP A 274 0.46 0.76 -7.33
C TRP A 274 -0.99 0.71 -6.91
N VAL A 275 -1.34 1.38 -5.81
CA VAL A 275 -2.68 1.43 -5.24
C VAL A 275 -3.22 0.01 -4.98
N TYR A 276 -4.43 -0.33 -5.39
CA TYR A 276 -5.08 -1.63 -5.18
C TYR A 276 -6.23 -1.83 -6.18
N THR A 277 -6.76 -3.05 -6.22
CA THR A 277 -8.03 -3.35 -6.89
C THR A 277 -9.16 -3.36 -5.86
N LEU A 278 -10.40 -3.30 -6.32
CA LEU A 278 -11.55 -3.42 -5.43
C LEU A 278 -11.57 -4.78 -4.69
N ARG A 279 -11.06 -5.84 -5.32
CA ARG A 279 -10.89 -7.14 -4.67
C ARG A 279 -9.93 -7.07 -3.49
N ASP A 280 -8.78 -6.42 -3.67
CA ASP A 280 -7.79 -6.26 -2.59
C ASP A 280 -8.39 -5.47 -1.42
N TYR A 281 -9.19 -4.43 -1.74
CA TYR A 281 -9.89 -3.64 -0.73
C TYR A 281 -10.87 -4.48 0.09
N VAL A 282 -11.67 -5.33 -0.57
CA VAL A 282 -12.60 -6.24 0.12
C VAL A 282 -11.84 -7.28 0.95
N THR A 283 -10.75 -7.83 0.41
CA THR A 283 -9.89 -8.79 1.13
C THR A 283 -9.31 -8.18 2.42
N THR A 284 -9.14 -6.86 2.47
CA THR A 284 -8.64 -6.15 3.65
C THR A 284 -9.54 -6.31 4.88
N PHE A 285 -10.83 -6.55 4.69
CA PHE A 285 -11.75 -6.77 5.82
C PHE A 285 -11.52 -8.10 6.54
N ASP A 286 -10.74 -9.01 5.97
CA ASP A 286 -10.38 -10.30 6.57
C ASP A 286 -9.13 -10.20 7.48
N PHE A 287 -8.44 -9.04 7.48
CA PHE A 287 -7.27 -8.76 8.32
C PHE A 287 -7.62 -7.94 9.56
#